data_d0b16c8a00e268a9badd6dab906718f2
#
_entry.id   d0b16c8a00e268a9badd6dab906718f2
#
_cell.length_a   1.000
_cell.length_b   1.000
_cell.length_c   1.000
_cell.angle_alpha   90.00
_cell.angle_beta   90.00
_cell.angle_gamma   90.00
#
_symmetry.space_group_name_H-M   'P 1'
#
loop_
_entity.id
_entity.type
_entity.pdbx_description
1 polymer ?
#
loop_
_entity_poly.entity_id
_entity_poly.type
_entity_poly.pdbx_seq_one_letter_code
_entity_poly.pdbx_strand_id
1 'polypeptide(L)'
;MTRREQRRLAFLRVSGWEHVQITPLAGDASNRRYLRLTGNPDHRRAILMDADPKTVGMQQAFVEMASYLIDAGFSAPHIFAADLAQGFVLLEDFGDAVFARMLVDAPAQEAALYRSAADCLAALHRQPAAKHLLQTTPDVLAKLIAPAFEWYAAKAAPDNTQNAQTATVALLATSLQRHVPQCSVTVLRDFHAENLIWLPGRKGICRVGLLDFQDAVIGHPAYDLVSLTRDARRDLGPGVAALTTEHYLSRADVESAPFLDAAAVLSVQRNLRILGVFVRLAFNAGKTRYLDLLPRVWDHMTDDLSHPDLSDIARLITDNLPAPDSKLIAKLKAACPQTPTP
;
A
#
# COMPACT_ATOMS: atom_id res chain seq x y z
N MET A 1 -0.24 33.37 -11.16
CA MET A 1 0.65 32.21 -11.31
C MET A 1 1.57 32.17 -10.10
N THR A 2 1.56 31.06 -9.34
CA THR A 2 2.39 30.90 -8.14
C THR A 2 3.87 30.64 -8.50
N ARG A 3 4.79 30.84 -7.55
CA ARG A 3 6.23 30.52 -7.74
C ARG A 3 6.44 29.02 -8.06
N ARG A 4 5.58 28.12 -7.51
CA ARG A 4 5.63 26.69 -7.80
C ARG A 4 5.22 26.39 -9.24
N GLU A 5 4.18 27.04 -9.74
CA GLU A 5 3.74 26.91 -11.14
C GLU A 5 4.81 27.39 -12.13
N GLN A 6 5.49 28.49 -11.83
CA GLN A 6 6.58 28.99 -12.69
C GLN A 6 7.72 27.96 -12.79
N ARG A 7 8.14 27.37 -11.67
CA ARG A 7 9.17 26.32 -11.66
C ARG A 7 8.73 25.08 -12.42
N ARG A 8 7.48 24.67 -12.26
CA ARG A 8 6.90 23.54 -13.01
C ARG A 8 6.95 23.76 -14.51
N LEU A 9 6.53 24.93 -14.97
CA LEU A 9 6.57 25.28 -16.40
C LEU A 9 8.02 25.35 -16.94
N ALA A 10 8.96 25.87 -16.14
CA ALA A 10 10.36 25.85 -16.49
C ALA A 10 10.91 24.42 -16.63
N PHE A 11 10.57 23.53 -15.70
CA PHE A 11 10.94 22.11 -15.79
C PHE A 11 10.35 21.44 -17.04
N LEU A 12 9.06 21.65 -17.33
CA LEU A 12 8.41 21.10 -18.53
C LEU A 12 9.06 21.58 -19.82
N ARG A 13 9.45 22.88 -19.88
CA ARG A 13 10.15 23.46 -21.03
C ARG A 13 11.48 22.74 -21.30
N VAL A 14 12.35 22.62 -20.29
CA VAL A 14 13.66 21.98 -20.47
C VAL A 14 13.56 20.48 -20.73
N SER A 15 12.45 19.87 -20.36
CA SER A 15 12.15 18.44 -20.60
C SER A 15 11.45 18.18 -21.94
N GLY A 16 11.23 19.21 -22.79
CA GLY A 16 10.56 19.05 -24.10
C GLY A 16 9.04 18.90 -24.03
N TRP A 17 8.41 19.40 -22.94
CA TRP A 17 6.96 19.32 -22.71
C TRP A 17 6.34 20.71 -22.50
N GLU A 18 6.79 21.71 -23.23
CA GLU A 18 6.38 23.10 -23.04
C GLU A 18 4.93 23.37 -23.44
N HIS A 19 4.47 22.79 -24.57
CA HIS A 19 3.16 23.07 -25.17
C HIS A 19 2.18 21.91 -24.99
N VAL A 20 1.90 21.54 -23.74
CA VAL A 20 1.02 20.43 -23.42
C VAL A 20 -0.22 20.89 -22.63
N GLN A 21 -1.31 20.15 -22.76
CA GLN A 21 -2.46 20.29 -21.88
C GLN A 21 -2.12 19.61 -20.54
N ILE A 22 -2.43 20.29 -19.44
CA ILE A 22 -2.18 19.82 -18.09
C ILE A 22 -3.51 19.60 -17.40
N THR A 23 -3.81 18.34 -17.05
CA THR A 23 -5.04 17.95 -16.36
C THR A 23 -4.68 17.36 -14.98
N PRO A 24 -5.21 17.90 -13.87
CA PRO A 24 -5.00 17.30 -12.56
C PRO A 24 -5.58 15.88 -12.51
N LEU A 25 -4.82 14.95 -11.93
CA LEU A 25 -5.34 13.63 -11.53
C LEU A 25 -5.76 13.69 -10.06
N ALA A 26 -6.83 12.96 -9.74
CA ALA A 26 -7.27 12.83 -8.36
C ALA A 26 -6.14 12.18 -7.53
N GLY A 27 -5.66 12.90 -6.52
CA GLY A 27 -4.68 12.37 -5.57
C GLY A 27 -5.37 11.66 -4.41
N ASP A 28 -4.71 10.69 -3.79
CA ASP A 28 -5.22 10.00 -2.61
C ASP A 28 -4.58 10.50 -1.30
N ALA A 29 -3.91 9.66 -0.55
CA ALA A 29 -3.47 9.93 0.83
C ALA A 29 -2.26 10.88 0.92
N SER A 30 -1.44 10.98 -0.12
CA SER A 30 -0.19 11.74 -0.09
C SER A 30 -0.36 13.22 -0.46
N ASN A 31 0.61 14.04 -0.06
CA ASN A 31 0.69 15.45 -0.48
C ASN A 31 1.32 15.63 -1.88
N ARG A 32 1.55 14.54 -2.62
CA ARG A 32 1.99 14.56 -4.01
C ARG A 32 0.84 14.96 -4.91
N ARG A 33 1.12 15.79 -5.92
CA ARG A 33 0.17 16.13 -6.98
C ARG A 33 0.58 15.42 -8.25
N TYR A 34 -0.38 14.82 -8.91
CA TYR A 34 -0.17 14.18 -10.20
C TYR A 34 -0.93 14.94 -11.28
N LEU A 35 -0.26 15.24 -12.36
CA LEU A 35 -0.80 16.00 -13.49
C LEU A 35 -0.58 15.18 -14.76
N ARG A 36 -1.64 14.90 -15.49
CA ARG A 36 -1.54 14.25 -16.80
C ARG A 36 -1.23 15.28 -17.87
N LEU A 37 -0.25 14.99 -18.69
CA LEU A 37 0.21 15.81 -19.79
C LEU A 37 -0.21 15.16 -21.12
N THR A 38 -0.90 15.93 -21.98
CA THR A 38 -1.36 15.48 -23.30
C THR A 38 -1.10 16.57 -24.34
N GLY A 39 -1.18 16.22 -25.64
CA GLY A 39 -0.96 17.18 -26.72
C GLY A 39 0.51 17.46 -27.03
N ASN A 40 1.43 16.60 -26.58
CA ASN A 40 2.82 16.66 -27.04
C ASN A 40 2.88 16.40 -28.55
N PRO A 41 3.74 17.11 -29.33
CA PRO A 41 3.86 16.91 -30.78
C PRO A 41 4.11 15.48 -31.22
N ASP A 42 4.81 14.69 -30.40
CA ASP A 42 5.06 13.26 -30.66
C ASP A 42 3.88 12.36 -30.27
N HIS A 43 2.70 12.91 -29.97
CA HIS A 43 1.50 12.20 -29.50
C HIS A 43 1.73 11.37 -28.22
N ARG A 44 2.80 11.63 -27.48
CA ARG A 44 3.08 10.96 -26.20
C ARG A 44 2.23 11.55 -25.08
N ARG A 45 1.93 10.73 -24.10
CA ARG A 45 1.30 11.12 -22.83
C ARG A 45 2.28 10.90 -21.70
N ALA A 46 2.23 11.73 -20.69
CA ALA A 46 3.05 11.57 -19.50
C ALA A 46 2.29 11.99 -18.24
N ILE A 47 2.79 11.57 -17.12
CA ILE A 47 2.36 12.02 -15.79
C ILE A 47 3.50 12.86 -15.21
N LEU A 48 3.18 14.06 -14.79
CA LEU A 48 4.08 14.87 -13.96
C LEU A 48 3.73 14.67 -12.50
N MET A 49 4.63 14.09 -11.73
CA MET A 49 4.60 14.13 -10.28
C MET A 49 5.18 15.45 -9.78
N ASP A 50 4.38 16.23 -9.07
CA ASP A 50 4.73 17.50 -8.44
C ASP A 50 4.69 17.31 -6.91
N ALA A 51 5.84 17.06 -6.30
CA ALA A 51 6.03 16.72 -4.90
C ALA A 51 7.03 17.71 -4.27
N ASP A 52 6.56 18.77 -3.62
CA ASP A 52 7.46 19.77 -3.02
C ASP A 52 8.33 19.11 -1.93
N PRO A 53 9.68 19.11 -2.08
CA PRO A 53 10.59 18.47 -1.13
C PRO A 53 10.44 18.98 0.31
N LYS A 54 9.94 20.20 0.50
CA LYS A 54 9.69 20.78 1.83
C LYS A 54 8.55 20.12 2.57
N THR A 55 7.59 19.56 1.84
CA THR A 55 6.37 18.97 2.41
C THR A 55 6.32 17.44 2.31
N VAL A 56 7.00 16.87 1.31
CA VAL A 56 6.91 15.43 0.99
C VAL A 56 8.27 14.72 1.09
N GLY A 57 9.35 15.47 1.27
CA GLY A 57 10.71 14.95 1.20
C GLY A 57 11.17 14.72 -0.26
N MET A 58 12.41 14.24 -0.41
CA MET A 58 12.99 13.97 -1.72
C MET A 58 12.41 12.69 -2.32
N GLN A 59 12.25 12.69 -3.64
CA GLN A 59 11.67 11.56 -4.38
C GLN A 59 12.73 10.52 -4.82
N GLN A 60 13.88 10.50 -4.14
CA GLN A 60 14.98 9.58 -4.45
C GLN A 60 14.55 8.11 -4.40
N ALA A 61 13.86 7.71 -3.31
CA ALA A 61 13.38 6.34 -3.13
C ALA A 61 12.44 5.90 -4.26
N PHE A 62 11.59 6.81 -4.77
CA PHE A 62 10.74 6.53 -5.92
C PHE A 62 11.57 6.24 -7.18
N VAL A 63 12.57 7.07 -7.46
CA VAL A 63 13.42 6.92 -8.66
C VAL A 63 14.25 5.64 -8.59
N GLU A 64 14.87 5.35 -7.46
CA GLU A 64 15.67 4.15 -7.25
C GLU A 64 14.82 2.87 -7.37
N MET A 65 13.62 2.89 -6.78
CA MET A 65 12.73 1.74 -6.84
C MET A 65 12.14 1.54 -8.24
N ALA A 66 11.79 2.61 -8.96
CA ALA A 66 11.35 2.53 -10.35
C ALA A 66 12.44 1.92 -11.24
N SER A 67 13.69 2.37 -11.10
CA SER A 67 14.82 1.81 -11.85
C SER A 67 15.01 0.32 -11.55
N TYR A 68 15.03 -0.06 -10.27
CA TYR A 68 15.13 -1.47 -9.88
C TYR A 68 14.05 -2.35 -10.52
N LEU A 69 12.79 -1.91 -10.47
CA LEU A 69 11.69 -2.68 -11.05
C LEU A 69 11.80 -2.80 -12.57
N ILE A 70 12.16 -1.72 -13.26
CA ILE A 70 12.35 -1.72 -14.72
C ILE A 70 13.50 -2.64 -15.11
N ASP A 71 14.65 -2.55 -14.45
CA ASP A 71 15.83 -3.36 -14.71
C ASP A 71 15.57 -4.84 -14.45
N ALA A 72 14.70 -5.16 -13.48
CA ALA A 72 14.23 -6.51 -13.18
C ALA A 72 13.11 -7.02 -14.12
N GLY A 73 12.69 -6.21 -15.12
CA GLY A 73 11.72 -6.61 -16.14
C GLY A 73 10.25 -6.42 -15.74
N PHE A 74 9.97 -5.61 -14.73
CA PHE A 74 8.61 -5.26 -14.31
C PHE A 74 8.13 -3.94 -14.95
N SER A 75 6.82 -3.73 -14.92
CA SER A 75 6.22 -2.49 -15.40
C SER A 75 6.10 -1.48 -14.25
N ALA A 76 7.17 -0.76 -13.97
CA ALA A 76 7.12 0.53 -13.27
C ALA A 76 7.13 1.66 -14.32
N PRO A 77 6.58 2.85 -14.01
CA PRO A 77 6.59 3.97 -14.96
C PRO A 77 8.03 4.38 -15.31
N HIS A 78 8.35 4.43 -16.61
CA HIS A 78 9.61 5.00 -17.06
C HIS A 78 9.72 6.47 -16.66
N ILE A 79 10.89 6.88 -16.20
CA ILE A 79 11.19 8.26 -15.82
C ILE A 79 11.80 8.94 -17.05
N PHE A 80 11.08 9.91 -17.62
CA PHE A 80 11.55 10.67 -18.78
C PHE A 80 12.47 11.81 -18.40
N ALA A 81 12.20 12.46 -17.25
CA ALA A 81 13.03 13.51 -16.67
C ALA A 81 12.76 13.62 -15.16
N ALA A 82 13.76 14.10 -14.40
CA ALA A 82 13.60 14.36 -12.97
C ALA A 82 14.41 15.59 -12.55
N ASP A 83 13.81 16.43 -11.71
CA ASP A 83 14.46 17.47 -10.92
C ASP A 83 14.09 17.26 -9.45
N LEU A 84 14.88 16.42 -8.77
CA LEU A 84 14.63 16.02 -7.39
C LEU A 84 14.83 17.19 -6.42
N ALA A 85 15.67 18.16 -6.75
CA ALA A 85 15.88 19.36 -5.92
C ALA A 85 14.62 20.23 -5.87
N GLN A 86 13.85 20.23 -6.96
CA GLN A 86 12.57 20.93 -7.04
C GLN A 86 11.36 19.97 -6.85
N GLY A 87 11.58 18.65 -6.82
CA GLY A 87 10.54 17.64 -6.61
C GLY A 87 9.62 17.47 -7.80
N PHE A 88 10.15 17.53 -9.02
CA PHE A 88 9.44 17.22 -10.26
C PHE A 88 9.97 15.92 -10.85
N VAL A 89 9.07 15.01 -11.20
CA VAL A 89 9.41 13.79 -11.93
C VAL A 89 8.41 13.59 -13.06
N LEU A 90 8.89 13.43 -14.27
CA LEU A 90 8.09 13.18 -15.47
C LEU A 90 8.10 11.70 -15.77
N LEU A 91 6.92 11.09 -15.76
CA LEU A 91 6.70 9.65 -15.76
C LEU A 91 5.90 9.19 -16.98
N GLU A 92 6.08 7.93 -17.34
CA GLU A 92 5.19 7.23 -18.27
C GLU A 92 3.74 7.23 -17.76
N ASP A 93 2.79 7.51 -18.65
CA ASP A 93 1.35 7.41 -18.35
C ASP A 93 0.85 6.00 -18.69
N PHE A 94 0.57 5.20 -17.70
CA PHE A 94 -0.01 3.85 -17.83
C PHE A 94 -1.51 3.85 -18.21
N GLY A 95 -2.14 5.03 -18.28
CA GLY A 95 -3.57 5.14 -18.56
C GLY A 95 -4.44 4.97 -17.31
N ASP A 96 -5.68 4.52 -17.53
CA ASP A 96 -6.72 4.56 -16.50
C ASP A 96 -7.25 3.17 -16.09
N ALA A 97 -6.66 2.08 -16.63
CA ALA A 97 -7.10 0.70 -16.38
C ALA A 97 -6.61 0.19 -15.00
N VAL A 98 -6.87 0.97 -13.95
CA VAL A 98 -6.61 0.58 -12.55
C VAL A 98 -7.48 -0.62 -12.20
N PHE A 99 -6.90 -1.68 -11.61
CA PHE A 99 -7.64 -2.90 -11.26
C PHE A 99 -8.92 -2.59 -10.49
N ALA A 100 -8.84 -1.76 -9.47
CA ALA A 100 -10.00 -1.40 -8.66
C ALA A 100 -11.15 -0.81 -9.50
N ARG A 101 -10.84 0.04 -10.50
CA ARG A 101 -11.85 0.62 -11.39
C ARG A 101 -12.40 -0.39 -12.38
N MET A 102 -11.51 -1.15 -13.03
CA MET A 102 -11.92 -2.18 -13.99
C MET A 102 -12.90 -3.18 -13.38
N LEU A 103 -12.70 -3.53 -12.12
CA LEU A 103 -13.51 -4.52 -11.42
C LEU A 103 -14.87 -3.98 -10.94
N VAL A 104 -15.10 -2.67 -10.99
CA VAL A 104 -16.46 -2.11 -10.85
C VAL A 104 -17.29 -2.43 -12.10
N ASP A 105 -16.70 -2.25 -13.29
CA ASP A 105 -17.40 -2.42 -14.57
C ASP A 105 -17.41 -3.88 -15.05
N ALA A 106 -16.39 -4.66 -14.68
CA ALA A 106 -16.19 -6.04 -15.15
C ALA A 106 -15.76 -6.99 -14.01
N PRO A 107 -16.61 -7.24 -12.98
CA PRO A 107 -16.25 -8.09 -11.83
C PRO A 107 -15.87 -9.52 -12.21
N ALA A 108 -16.35 -10.04 -13.35
CA ALA A 108 -15.96 -11.36 -13.85
C ALA A 108 -14.47 -11.49 -14.20
N GLN A 109 -13.74 -10.40 -14.35
CA GLN A 109 -12.30 -10.40 -14.61
C GLN A 109 -11.45 -10.55 -13.34
N GLU A 110 -12.05 -10.52 -12.15
CA GLU A 110 -11.33 -10.44 -10.88
C GLU A 110 -10.33 -11.59 -10.72
N ALA A 111 -10.76 -12.83 -10.86
CA ALA A 111 -9.88 -13.99 -10.73
C ALA A 111 -8.70 -13.99 -11.72
N ALA A 112 -8.90 -13.45 -12.93
CA ALA A 112 -7.85 -13.36 -13.95
C ALA A 112 -6.84 -12.26 -13.62
N LEU A 113 -7.29 -11.09 -13.19
CA LEU A 113 -6.44 -9.98 -12.79
C LEU A 113 -5.63 -10.33 -11.53
N TYR A 114 -6.25 -10.95 -10.53
CA TYR A 114 -5.58 -11.35 -9.30
C TYR A 114 -4.55 -12.46 -9.52
N ARG A 115 -4.83 -13.42 -10.41
CA ARG A 115 -3.80 -14.39 -10.86
C ARG A 115 -2.61 -13.70 -11.53
N SER A 116 -2.87 -12.71 -12.40
CA SER A 116 -1.79 -11.95 -13.04
C SER A 116 -0.96 -11.16 -12.02
N ALA A 117 -1.60 -10.60 -10.98
CA ALA A 117 -0.92 -9.95 -9.87
C ALA A 117 -0.08 -10.96 -9.06
N ALA A 118 -0.60 -12.16 -8.80
CA ALA A 118 0.15 -13.22 -8.11
C ALA A 118 1.36 -13.71 -8.94
N ASP A 119 1.23 -13.84 -10.26
CA ASP A 119 2.36 -14.13 -11.17
C ASP A 119 3.43 -13.04 -11.07
N CYS A 120 3.01 -11.76 -11.03
CA CYS A 120 3.91 -10.62 -10.88
C CYS A 120 4.67 -10.67 -9.54
N LEU A 121 3.97 -10.92 -8.43
CA LEU A 121 4.59 -11.07 -7.10
C LEU A 121 5.57 -12.25 -7.05
N ALA A 122 5.15 -13.42 -7.52
CA ALA A 122 6.02 -14.59 -7.53
C ALA A 122 7.29 -14.37 -8.36
N ALA A 123 7.19 -13.62 -9.46
CA ALA A 123 8.35 -13.23 -10.25
C ALA A 123 9.24 -12.21 -9.52
N LEU A 124 8.65 -11.23 -8.82
CA LEU A 124 9.38 -10.23 -8.05
C LEU A 124 10.17 -10.87 -6.90
N HIS A 125 9.55 -11.79 -6.17
CA HIS A 125 10.16 -12.45 -5.03
C HIS A 125 11.28 -13.43 -5.40
N ARG A 126 11.42 -13.78 -6.69
CA ARG A 126 12.60 -14.52 -7.22
C ARG A 126 13.76 -13.62 -7.59
N GLN A 127 13.56 -12.29 -7.67
CA GLN A 127 14.66 -11.37 -7.93
C GLN A 127 15.49 -11.13 -6.67
N PRO A 128 16.78 -10.85 -6.79
CA PRO A 128 17.55 -10.33 -5.67
C PRO A 128 16.88 -9.07 -5.11
N ALA A 129 16.76 -8.99 -3.79
CA ALA A 129 16.16 -7.82 -3.15
C ALA A 129 16.92 -6.53 -3.50
N ALA A 130 16.20 -5.44 -3.66
CA ALA A 130 16.79 -4.14 -3.97
C ALA A 130 17.71 -3.68 -2.83
N LYS A 131 18.99 -3.46 -3.13
CA LYS A 131 20.08 -3.26 -2.14
C LYS A 131 19.93 -1.99 -1.28
N HIS A 132 19.21 -1.00 -1.76
CA HIS A 132 19.00 0.28 -1.07
C HIS A 132 17.87 0.24 -0.03
N LEU A 133 17.10 -0.86 0.04
CA LEU A 133 15.96 -0.97 0.91
C LEU A 133 16.37 -1.34 2.34
N LEU A 134 15.62 -0.81 3.30
CA LEU A 134 15.73 -1.19 4.70
C LEU A 134 15.10 -2.56 4.93
N GLN A 135 15.77 -3.39 5.71
CA GLN A 135 15.24 -4.68 6.12
C GLN A 135 14.25 -4.51 7.28
N THR A 136 13.05 -5.09 7.14
CA THR A 136 12.10 -5.19 8.23
C THR A 136 12.39 -6.46 9.04
N THR A 137 12.75 -6.28 10.31
CA THR A 137 12.88 -7.40 11.25
C THR A 137 11.55 -7.68 11.96
N PRO A 138 11.36 -8.87 12.57
CA PRO A 138 10.21 -9.14 13.43
C PRO A 138 9.94 -8.06 14.47
N ASP A 139 10.97 -7.56 15.15
CA ASP A 139 10.85 -6.52 16.16
C ASP A 139 10.41 -5.16 15.58
N VAL A 140 10.89 -4.82 14.38
CA VAL A 140 10.44 -3.63 13.67
C VAL A 140 8.97 -3.77 13.29
N LEU A 141 8.56 -4.90 12.72
CA LEU A 141 7.17 -5.17 12.34
C LEU A 141 6.23 -5.11 13.54
N ALA A 142 6.61 -5.72 14.68
CA ALA A 142 5.81 -5.69 15.90
C ALA A 142 5.58 -4.26 16.40
N LYS A 143 6.59 -3.41 16.38
CA LYS A 143 6.47 -1.99 16.81
C LYS A 143 5.60 -1.15 15.87
N LEU A 144 5.49 -1.52 14.60
CA LEU A 144 4.66 -0.79 13.62
C LEU A 144 3.15 -0.84 13.91
N ILE A 145 2.67 -1.66 14.86
CA ILE A 145 1.28 -1.66 15.30
C ILE A 145 0.93 -0.50 16.26
N ALA A 146 1.89 0.25 16.74
CA ALA A 146 1.68 1.36 17.70
C ALA A 146 0.49 2.27 17.32
N PRO A 147 0.26 2.63 16.05
CA PRO A 147 -0.92 3.43 15.67
C PRO A 147 -2.27 2.82 16.07
N ALA A 148 -2.41 1.48 16.20
CA ALA A 148 -3.65 0.87 16.68
C ALA A 148 -4.01 1.36 18.09
N PHE A 149 -3.03 1.56 18.93
CA PHE A 149 -3.22 1.98 20.31
C PHE A 149 -3.20 3.51 20.44
N GLU A 150 -2.25 4.17 19.81
CA GLU A 150 -2.08 5.63 19.86
C GLU A 150 -3.25 6.40 19.22
N TRP A 151 -3.90 5.81 18.23
CA TRP A 151 -4.99 6.45 17.48
C TRP A 151 -6.31 5.74 17.65
N TYR A 152 -6.43 4.46 17.29
CA TYR A 152 -7.72 3.78 17.32
C TYR A 152 -8.18 3.56 18.78
N ALA A 153 -7.41 2.86 19.61
CA ALA A 153 -7.78 2.61 20.98
C ALA A 153 -7.96 3.92 21.79
N ALA A 154 -7.02 4.87 21.65
CA ALA A 154 -7.09 6.14 22.34
C ALA A 154 -8.35 6.98 22.02
N LYS A 155 -8.97 6.78 20.86
CA LYS A 155 -10.23 7.45 20.47
C LYS A 155 -11.48 6.60 20.76
N ALA A 156 -11.35 5.29 20.70
CA ALA A 156 -12.44 4.34 20.86
C ALA A 156 -12.68 3.95 22.34
N ALA A 157 -11.58 3.60 23.07
CA ALA A 157 -11.58 3.15 24.48
C ALA A 157 -10.25 3.55 25.14
N PRO A 158 -10.13 4.75 25.72
CA PRO A 158 -8.85 5.34 26.16
C PRO A 158 -8.21 4.65 27.38
N ASP A 159 -8.95 3.82 28.11
CA ASP A 159 -8.45 3.22 29.33
C ASP A 159 -7.42 2.13 29.06
N ASN A 160 -6.27 2.18 29.77
CA ASN A 160 -5.20 1.15 29.75
C ASN A 160 -4.52 0.86 28.41
N THR A 161 -4.56 1.77 27.45
CA THR A 161 -4.01 1.54 26.08
C THR A 161 -2.50 1.25 26.05
N GLN A 162 -1.71 1.87 26.93
CA GLN A 162 -0.25 1.71 26.95
C GLN A 162 0.20 0.31 27.39
N ASN A 163 -0.43 -0.27 28.41
CA ASN A 163 -0.11 -1.62 28.86
C ASN A 163 -0.53 -2.66 27.80
N ALA A 164 -1.71 -2.48 27.21
CA ALA A 164 -2.20 -3.31 26.12
C ALA A 164 -1.27 -3.26 24.90
N GLN A 165 -0.80 -2.07 24.50
CA GLN A 165 0.19 -1.90 23.44
C GLN A 165 1.46 -2.68 23.73
N THR A 166 2.05 -2.49 24.91
CA THR A 166 3.31 -3.15 25.31
C THR A 166 3.18 -4.68 25.26
N ALA A 167 2.10 -5.22 25.83
CA ALA A 167 1.84 -6.64 25.85
C ALA A 167 1.62 -7.20 24.42
N THR A 168 0.81 -6.51 23.61
CA THR A 168 0.54 -6.93 22.22
C THR A 168 1.81 -6.91 21.36
N VAL A 169 2.64 -5.86 21.48
CA VAL A 169 3.93 -5.78 20.77
C VAL A 169 4.83 -6.94 21.16
N ALA A 170 4.93 -7.30 22.45
CA ALA A 170 5.77 -8.40 22.91
C ALA A 170 5.32 -9.76 22.35
N LEU A 171 4.02 -10.08 22.44
CA LEU A 171 3.47 -11.33 21.90
C LEU A 171 3.60 -11.39 20.39
N LEU A 172 3.31 -10.29 19.70
CA LEU A 172 3.44 -10.22 18.24
C LEU A 172 4.89 -10.36 17.79
N ALA A 173 5.85 -9.77 18.52
CA ALA A 173 7.27 -9.96 18.23
C ALA A 173 7.66 -11.44 18.32
N THR A 174 7.22 -12.15 19.36
CA THR A 174 7.45 -13.59 19.52
C THR A 174 6.85 -14.40 18.35
N SER A 175 5.60 -14.10 17.98
CA SER A 175 4.93 -14.77 16.87
C SER A 175 5.62 -14.49 15.52
N LEU A 176 6.03 -13.24 15.28
CA LEU A 176 6.80 -12.86 14.08
C LEU A 176 8.18 -13.51 14.05
N GLN A 177 8.88 -13.61 15.17
CA GLN A 177 10.17 -14.33 15.23
C GLN A 177 10.03 -15.81 14.88
N ARG A 178 8.92 -16.43 15.25
CA ARG A 178 8.63 -17.84 14.96
C ARG A 178 8.26 -18.06 13.49
N HIS A 179 7.33 -17.25 12.95
CA HIS A 179 6.70 -17.50 11.64
C HIS A 179 7.29 -16.66 10.50
N VAL A 180 7.97 -15.56 10.81
CA VAL A 180 8.55 -14.59 9.85
C VAL A 180 10.05 -14.36 10.14
N PRO A 181 10.85 -15.43 10.39
CA PRO A 181 12.24 -15.24 10.82
C PRO A 181 13.13 -14.67 9.72
N GLN A 182 12.76 -14.86 8.45
CA GLN A 182 13.55 -14.44 7.29
C GLN A 182 12.79 -13.39 6.47
N CYS A 183 13.42 -12.23 6.30
CA CYS A 183 12.97 -11.17 5.42
C CYS A 183 14.04 -10.98 4.34
N SER A 184 13.78 -11.50 3.13
CA SER A 184 14.81 -11.65 2.09
C SER A 184 14.40 -11.14 0.70
N VAL A 185 13.12 -10.75 0.51
CA VAL A 185 12.61 -10.29 -0.79
C VAL A 185 12.23 -8.82 -0.76
N THR A 186 12.15 -8.22 -1.94
CA THR A 186 11.55 -6.87 -2.10
C THR A 186 10.05 -6.96 -1.85
N VAL A 187 9.56 -6.22 -0.87
CA VAL A 187 8.15 -6.07 -0.51
C VAL A 187 7.71 -4.65 -0.84
N LEU A 188 6.68 -4.49 -1.67
CA LEU A 188 6.18 -3.19 -2.12
C LEU A 188 5.27 -2.52 -1.07
N ARG A 189 4.73 -3.28 -0.12
CA ARG A 189 3.84 -2.89 0.99
C ARG A 189 2.43 -2.48 0.59
N ASP A 190 2.30 -1.69 -0.44
CA ASP A 190 1.01 -1.18 -0.92
C ASP A 190 0.61 -1.85 -2.25
N PHE A 191 0.82 -3.18 -2.33
CA PHE A 191 0.48 -4.00 -3.48
C PHE A 191 -1.01 -4.41 -3.40
N HIS A 192 -1.89 -3.57 -3.92
CA HIS A 192 -3.35 -3.77 -3.91
C HIS A 192 -4.00 -3.17 -5.15
N ALA A 193 -5.28 -3.49 -5.37
CA ALA A 193 -5.98 -3.20 -6.63
C ALA A 193 -6.01 -1.71 -7.04
N GLU A 194 -5.89 -0.76 -6.11
CA GLU A 194 -5.82 0.67 -6.44
C GLU A 194 -4.44 1.11 -6.98
N ASN A 195 -3.38 0.33 -6.71
CA ASN A 195 -2.02 0.61 -7.12
C ASN A 195 -1.53 -0.29 -8.27
N LEU A 196 -2.42 -1.11 -8.82
CA LEU A 196 -2.15 -1.98 -9.97
C LEU A 196 -2.91 -1.49 -11.21
N ILE A 197 -2.20 -1.39 -12.33
CA ILE A 197 -2.78 -0.99 -13.63
C ILE A 197 -2.67 -2.14 -14.61
N TRP A 198 -3.76 -2.44 -15.33
CA TRP A 198 -3.74 -3.41 -16.41
C TRP A 198 -3.20 -2.80 -17.69
N LEU A 199 -2.17 -3.42 -18.24
CA LEU A 199 -1.47 -2.99 -19.46
C LEU A 199 -1.67 -4.04 -20.56
N PRO A 200 -2.78 -4.02 -21.29
CA PRO A 200 -3.14 -5.07 -22.26
C PRO A 200 -2.15 -5.16 -23.43
N GLY A 201 -1.45 -4.08 -23.75
CA GLY A 201 -0.43 -4.04 -24.80
C GLY A 201 0.90 -4.70 -24.42
N ARG A 202 1.11 -5.05 -23.14
CA ARG A 202 2.31 -5.73 -22.64
C ARG A 202 2.07 -7.25 -22.53
N LYS A 203 3.12 -8.03 -22.22
CA LYS A 203 3.05 -9.50 -22.15
C LYS A 203 3.48 -10.01 -20.78
N GLY A 204 2.99 -11.19 -20.39
CA GLY A 204 3.35 -11.88 -19.16
C GLY A 204 3.17 -10.99 -17.93
N ILE A 205 4.14 -11.01 -17.02
CA ILE A 205 4.13 -10.20 -15.79
C ILE A 205 4.12 -8.69 -16.05
N CYS A 206 4.63 -8.24 -17.20
CA CYS A 206 4.60 -6.82 -17.57
C CYS A 206 3.20 -6.27 -17.82
N ARG A 207 2.16 -7.12 -17.90
CA ARG A 207 0.76 -6.66 -17.96
C ARG A 207 0.29 -5.99 -16.68
N VAL A 208 1.00 -6.20 -15.58
CA VAL A 208 0.70 -5.57 -14.29
C VAL A 208 1.61 -4.36 -14.12
N GLY A 209 1.08 -3.16 -14.30
CA GLY A 209 1.75 -1.91 -14.00
C GLY A 209 1.73 -1.65 -12.50
N LEU A 210 2.88 -1.33 -11.93
CA LEU A 210 3.10 -1.13 -10.49
C LEU A 210 3.16 0.36 -10.18
N LEU A 211 2.41 0.79 -9.17
CA LEU A 211 2.41 2.14 -8.64
C LEU A 211 2.65 2.14 -7.13
N ASP A 212 2.99 3.30 -6.59
CA ASP A 212 3.09 3.59 -5.15
C ASP A 212 4.08 2.69 -4.38
N PHE A 213 5.21 2.39 -5.01
CA PHE A 213 6.24 1.44 -4.52
C PHE A 213 7.42 2.09 -3.77
N GLN A 214 7.43 3.40 -3.57
CA GLN A 214 8.58 4.11 -2.95
C GLN A 214 8.80 3.80 -1.47
N ASP A 215 7.80 3.22 -0.81
CA ASP A 215 7.88 2.79 0.58
C ASP A 215 8.26 1.29 0.72
N ALA A 216 8.80 0.70 -0.37
CA ALA A 216 9.26 -0.68 -0.39
C ALA A 216 10.33 -0.95 0.66
N VAL A 217 10.40 -2.20 1.10
CA VAL A 217 11.34 -2.70 2.11
C VAL A 217 11.85 -4.10 1.74
N ILE A 218 12.87 -4.59 2.42
CA ILE A 218 13.18 -6.02 2.42
C ILE A 218 12.32 -6.67 3.49
N GLY A 219 11.50 -7.65 3.10
CA GLY A 219 10.53 -8.28 3.98
C GLY A 219 10.27 -9.74 3.64
N HIS A 220 9.21 -10.29 4.23
CA HIS A 220 8.73 -11.63 3.97
C HIS A 220 7.75 -11.64 2.78
N PRO A 221 7.84 -12.60 1.85
CA PRO A 221 7.03 -12.60 0.62
C PRO A 221 5.51 -12.65 0.86
N ALA A 222 5.04 -13.18 1.98
CA ALA A 222 3.61 -13.19 2.30
C ALA A 222 3.00 -11.79 2.50
N TYR A 223 3.81 -10.76 2.79
CA TYR A 223 3.29 -9.42 3.11
C TYR A 223 2.49 -8.81 1.95
N ASP A 224 3.03 -8.84 0.73
CA ASP A 224 2.36 -8.25 -0.44
C ASP A 224 1.18 -9.11 -0.92
N LEU A 225 1.25 -10.43 -0.77
CA LEU A 225 0.11 -11.30 -1.04
C LEU A 225 -1.05 -11.01 -0.09
N VAL A 226 -0.78 -10.80 1.20
CA VAL A 226 -1.76 -10.35 2.19
C VAL A 226 -2.30 -8.96 1.82
N SER A 227 -1.44 -8.03 1.41
CA SER A 227 -1.87 -6.70 0.97
C SER A 227 -2.87 -6.77 -0.19
N LEU A 228 -2.69 -7.73 -1.11
CA LEU A 228 -3.55 -7.96 -2.26
C LEU A 228 -4.86 -8.67 -1.86
N THR A 229 -4.80 -9.71 -1.02
CA THR A 229 -5.94 -10.58 -0.71
C THR A 229 -6.77 -10.11 0.49
N ARG A 230 -6.23 -9.23 1.33
CA ARG A 230 -6.87 -8.61 2.50
C ARG A 230 -6.93 -7.08 2.35
N ASP A 231 -7.25 -6.60 1.13
CA ASP A 231 -7.34 -5.16 0.87
C ASP A 231 -8.52 -4.54 1.64
N ALA A 232 -8.20 -3.54 2.46
CA ALA A 232 -9.19 -2.82 3.25
C ALA A 232 -10.24 -2.05 2.40
N ARG A 233 -9.96 -1.80 1.13
CA ARG A 233 -10.76 -0.92 0.26
C ARG A 233 -11.84 -1.65 -0.52
N ARG A 234 -11.71 -2.99 -0.64
CA ARG A 234 -12.67 -3.78 -1.42
C ARG A 234 -12.86 -5.18 -0.87
N ASP A 235 -14.05 -5.71 -1.05
CA ASP A 235 -14.33 -7.14 -0.85
C ASP A 235 -13.99 -7.90 -2.12
N LEU A 236 -13.36 -9.06 -1.97
CA LEU A 236 -13.11 -9.97 -3.07
C LEU A 236 -14.32 -10.90 -3.27
N GLY A 237 -14.56 -11.28 -4.50
CA GLY A 237 -15.55 -12.30 -4.83
C GLY A 237 -15.25 -13.62 -4.13
N PRO A 238 -16.29 -14.45 -3.91
CA PRO A 238 -16.15 -15.74 -3.21
C PRO A 238 -15.01 -16.58 -3.80
N GLY A 239 -14.09 -17.03 -2.94
CA GLY A 239 -12.97 -17.89 -3.32
C GLY A 239 -11.79 -17.19 -4.03
N VAL A 240 -11.91 -15.93 -4.42
CA VAL A 240 -10.82 -15.24 -5.17
C VAL A 240 -9.54 -15.14 -4.34
N ALA A 241 -9.64 -14.85 -3.04
CA ALA A 241 -8.48 -14.80 -2.16
C ALA A 241 -7.75 -16.15 -2.09
N ALA A 242 -8.49 -17.25 -1.90
CA ALA A 242 -7.94 -18.60 -1.87
C ALA A 242 -7.28 -18.97 -3.21
N LEU A 243 -7.98 -18.78 -4.32
CA LEU A 243 -7.46 -19.05 -5.67
C LEU A 243 -6.19 -18.24 -5.98
N THR A 244 -6.13 -16.98 -5.51
CA THR A 244 -4.95 -16.12 -5.69
C THR A 244 -3.76 -16.63 -4.88
N THR A 245 -4.00 -17.04 -3.64
CA THR A 245 -2.99 -17.60 -2.74
C THR A 245 -2.45 -18.93 -3.28
N GLU A 246 -3.34 -19.86 -3.66
CA GLU A 246 -2.96 -21.14 -4.28
C GLU A 246 -2.15 -20.93 -5.57
N HIS A 247 -2.58 -19.98 -6.40
CA HIS A 247 -1.87 -19.66 -7.62
C HIS A 247 -0.46 -19.10 -7.32
N TYR A 248 -0.34 -18.19 -6.37
CA TYR A 248 0.98 -17.69 -5.92
C TYR A 248 1.88 -18.83 -5.44
N LEU A 249 1.39 -19.69 -4.53
CA LEU A 249 2.14 -20.83 -3.99
C LEU A 249 2.58 -21.83 -5.08
N SER A 250 1.78 -22.00 -6.13
CA SER A 250 2.15 -22.83 -7.28
C SER A 250 3.29 -22.25 -8.13
N ARG A 251 3.60 -20.96 -7.97
CA ARG A 251 4.64 -20.22 -8.72
C ARG A 251 5.85 -19.85 -7.89
N ALA A 252 5.68 -19.76 -6.58
CA ALA A 252 6.75 -19.41 -5.65
C ALA A 252 7.49 -20.67 -5.18
N ASP A 253 8.79 -20.52 -4.91
CA ASP A 253 9.60 -21.58 -4.32
C ASP A 253 9.54 -21.46 -2.78
N VAL A 254 8.39 -21.81 -2.20
CA VAL A 254 8.12 -21.74 -0.76
C VAL A 254 7.30 -22.93 -0.29
N GLU A 255 7.52 -23.35 0.95
CA GLU A 255 6.69 -24.36 1.60
C GLU A 255 5.33 -23.76 2.00
N SER A 256 4.24 -24.39 1.57
CA SER A 256 2.89 -23.83 1.71
C SER A 256 2.45 -23.62 3.16
N ALA A 257 2.67 -24.60 4.05
CA ALA A 257 2.19 -24.49 5.43
C ALA A 257 2.89 -23.37 6.22
N PRO A 258 4.24 -23.32 6.31
CA PRO A 258 4.92 -22.19 6.97
C PRO A 258 4.62 -20.83 6.34
N PHE A 259 4.40 -20.79 5.02
CA PHE A 259 4.02 -19.54 4.32
C PHE A 259 2.63 -19.06 4.76
N LEU A 260 1.66 -19.93 4.89
CA LEU A 260 0.30 -19.58 5.33
C LEU A 260 0.27 -19.14 6.80
N ASP A 261 1.05 -19.79 7.66
CA ASP A 261 1.22 -19.35 9.06
C ASP A 261 1.82 -17.93 9.11
N ALA A 262 2.87 -17.66 8.32
CA ALA A 262 3.46 -16.33 8.20
C ALA A 262 2.45 -15.31 7.64
N ALA A 263 1.64 -15.70 6.67
CA ALA A 263 0.61 -14.84 6.10
C ALA A 263 -0.44 -14.42 7.14
N ALA A 264 -0.90 -15.34 7.99
CA ALA A 264 -1.85 -15.04 9.06
C ALA A 264 -1.26 -14.04 10.08
N VAL A 265 -0.02 -14.27 10.54
CA VAL A 265 0.65 -13.36 11.48
C VAL A 265 0.88 -11.97 10.88
N LEU A 266 1.33 -11.90 9.62
CA LEU A 266 1.55 -10.63 8.91
C LEU A 266 0.24 -9.90 8.62
N SER A 267 -0.85 -10.62 8.36
CA SER A 267 -2.17 -10.03 8.18
C SER A 267 -2.66 -9.35 9.46
N VAL A 268 -2.55 -10.02 10.60
CA VAL A 268 -2.89 -9.42 11.90
C VAL A 268 -2.01 -8.19 12.17
N GLN A 269 -0.70 -8.29 11.98
CA GLN A 269 0.23 -7.16 12.14
C GLN A 269 -0.17 -5.97 11.25
N ARG A 270 -0.41 -6.24 9.95
CA ARG A 270 -0.77 -5.21 8.97
C ARG A 270 -2.11 -4.55 9.30
N ASN A 271 -3.12 -5.34 9.63
CA ASN A 271 -4.46 -4.83 9.91
C ASN A 271 -4.52 -4.04 11.22
N LEU A 272 -3.81 -4.45 12.27
CA LEU A 272 -3.63 -3.62 13.46
C LEU A 272 -3.04 -2.25 13.12
N ARG A 273 -1.96 -2.22 12.33
CA ARG A 273 -1.36 -0.96 11.89
C ARG A 273 -2.35 -0.10 11.10
N ILE A 274 -3.12 -0.70 10.17
CA ILE A 274 -4.08 0.00 9.32
C ILE A 274 -5.21 0.62 10.15
N LEU A 275 -5.75 -0.07 11.17
CA LEU A 275 -6.77 0.49 12.06
C LEU A 275 -6.35 1.86 12.59
N GLY A 276 -5.14 1.96 13.14
CA GLY A 276 -4.66 3.22 13.68
C GLY A 276 -4.30 4.26 12.62
N VAL A 277 -3.70 3.83 11.50
CA VAL A 277 -3.36 4.73 10.39
C VAL A 277 -4.62 5.37 9.79
N PHE A 278 -5.71 4.64 9.64
CA PHE A 278 -6.96 5.16 9.10
C PHE A 278 -7.60 6.21 10.04
N VAL A 279 -7.59 5.96 11.35
CA VAL A 279 -8.03 6.96 12.33
C VAL A 279 -7.13 8.19 12.28
N ARG A 280 -5.81 8.02 12.23
CA ARG A 280 -4.87 9.14 12.10
C ARG A 280 -5.13 9.99 10.85
N LEU A 281 -5.39 9.35 9.71
CA LEU A 281 -5.71 10.05 8.45
C LEU A 281 -7.02 10.83 8.57
N ALA A 282 -8.03 10.29 9.24
CA ALA A 282 -9.30 10.97 9.47
C ALA A 282 -9.11 12.21 10.34
N PHE A 283 -8.38 12.08 11.45
CA PHE A 283 -8.22 13.17 12.42
C PHE A 283 -7.21 14.24 11.99
N ASN A 284 -6.07 13.86 11.38
CA ASN A 284 -5.02 14.81 11.01
C ASN A 284 -5.20 15.40 9.60
N ALA A 285 -5.73 14.62 8.66
CA ALA A 285 -5.85 15.04 7.26
C ALA A 285 -7.31 15.24 6.81
N GLY A 286 -8.29 15.15 7.73
CA GLY A 286 -9.72 15.30 7.43
C GLY A 286 -10.29 14.21 6.51
N LYS A 287 -9.58 13.08 6.33
CA LYS A 287 -9.97 12.01 5.40
C LYS A 287 -10.93 11.01 6.07
N THR A 288 -12.09 11.50 6.52
CA THR A 288 -13.08 10.73 7.30
C THR A 288 -13.59 9.48 6.59
N ARG A 289 -13.52 9.41 5.27
CA ARG A 289 -13.87 8.20 4.48
C ARG A 289 -13.10 6.94 4.91
N TYR A 290 -11.89 7.08 5.46
CA TYR A 290 -11.10 5.94 5.92
C TYR A 290 -11.70 5.25 7.15
N LEU A 291 -12.55 5.95 7.92
CA LEU A 291 -13.26 5.35 9.05
C LEU A 291 -14.31 4.32 8.60
N ASP A 292 -14.86 4.46 7.39
CA ASP A 292 -15.82 3.51 6.82
C ASP A 292 -15.17 2.17 6.44
N LEU A 293 -13.85 2.13 6.34
CA LEU A 293 -13.08 0.93 6.02
C LEU A 293 -12.69 0.11 7.26
N LEU A 294 -12.81 0.68 8.46
CA LEU A 294 -12.40 0.01 9.71
C LEU A 294 -13.12 -1.33 9.96
N PRO A 295 -14.44 -1.48 9.70
CA PRO A 295 -15.10 -2.77 9.88
C PRO A 295 -14.45 -3.89 9.07
N ARG A 296 -14.17 -3.66 7.78
CA ARG A 296 -13.51 -4.67 6.92
C ARG A 296 -12.11 -5.02 7.41
N VAL A 297 -11.32 -4.03 7.82
CA VAL A 297 -9.99 -4.25 8.41
C VAL A 297 -10.09 -5.12 9.66
N TRP A 298 -11.11 -4.85 10.48
CA TRP A 298 -11.38 -5.63 11.69
C TRP A 298 -11.76 -7.06 11.36
N ASP A 299 -12.68 -7.28 10.41
CA ASP A 299 -13.12 -8.60 9.99
C ASP A 299 -11.95 -9.43 9.45
N HIS A 300 -11.13 -8.88 8.57
CA HIS A 300 -9.91 -9.53 8.09
C HIS A 300 -8.96 -9.92 9.22
N MET A 301 -8.78 -9.02 10.19
CA MET A 301 -7.91 -9.28 11.34
C MET A 301 -8.46 -10.39 12.22
N THR A 302 -9.77 -10.38 12.52
CA THR A 302 -10.40 -11.39 13.37
C THR A 302 -10.46 -12.75 12.73
N ASP A 303 -10.65 -12.84 11.41
CA ASP A 303 -10.51 -14.08 10.66
C ASP A 303 -9.13 -14.71 10.88
N ASP A 304 -8.07 -13.92 10.70
CA ASP A 304 -6.68 -14.39 10.79
C ASP A 304 -6.25 -14.63 12.25
N LEU A 305 -6.85 -13.94 13.24
CA LEU A 305 -6.68 -14.20 14.67
C LEU A 305 -7.23 -15.57 15.12
N SER A 306 -8.03 -16.25 14.29
CA SER A 306 -8.45 -17.64 14.53
C SER A 306 -7.30 -18.66 14.42
N HIS A 307 -6.13 -18.24 13.92
CA HIS A 307 -4.95 -19.08 13.87
C HIS A 307 -4.51 -19.51 15.28
N PRO A 308 -4.26 -20.81 15.55
CA PRO A 308 -3.99 -21.31 16.90
C PRO A 308 -2.87 -20.58 17.65
N ASP A 309 -1.79 -20.25 16.96
CA ASP A 309 -0.61 -19.58 17.54
C ASP A 309 -0.84 -18.08 17.84
N LEU A 310 -2.02 -17.54 17.50
CA LEU A 310 -2.39 -16.15 17.75
C LEU A 310 -3.44 -15.99 18.88
N SER A 311 -3.80 -17.06 19.58
CA SER A 311 -4.86 -17.08 20.60
C SER A 311 -4.63 -16.06 21.73
N ASP A 312 -3.39 -15.88 22.21
CA ASP A 312 -3.08 -14.90 23.25
C ASP A 312 -3.16 -13.45 22.73
N ILE A 313 -2.76 -13.22 21.47
CA ILE A 313 -2.93 -11.94 20.80
C ILE A 313 -4.40 -11.64 20.58
N ALA A 314 -5.19 -12.63 20.15
CA ALA A 314 -6.63 -12.50 19.96
C ALA A 314 -7.33 -12.03 21.23
N ARG A 315 -7.01 -12.66 22.38
CA ARG A 315 -7.54 -12.26 23.69
C ARG A 315 -7.17 -10.82 24.03
N LEU A 316 -5.90 -10.44 23.92
CA LEU A 316 -5.49 -9.06 24.21
C LEU A 316 -6.20 -8.04 23.32
N ILE A 317 -6.37 -8.34 22.04
CA ILE A 317 -7.07 -7.45 21.10
C ILE A 317 -8.54 -7.33 21.50
N THR A 318 -9.22 -8.45 21.74
CA THR A 318 -10.65 -8.46 22.11
C THR A 318 -10.91 -7.73 23.42
N ASP A 319 -10.02 -7.86 24.39
CA ASP A 319 -10.18 -7.25 25.73
C ASP A 319 -9.91 -5.73 25.72
N ASN A 320 -9.10 -5.23 24.78
CA ASN A 320 -8.62 -3.85 24.81
C ASN A 320 -9.00 -2.98 23.59
N LEU A 321 -9.43 -3.59 22.49
CA LEU A 321 -9.85 -2.86 21.28
C LEU A 321 -11.32 -3.17 20.99
N PRO A 322 -12.23 -2.18 21.05
CA PRO A 322 -13.62 -2.41 20.67
C PRO A 322 -13.75 -2.66 19.17
N ALA A 323 -14.66 -3.53 18.76
CA ALA A 323 -14.99 -3.71 17.35
C ALA A 323 -15.58 -2.41 16.75
N PRO A 324 -15.19 -2.04 15.52
CA PRO A 324 -15.64 -0.80 14.88
C PRO A 324 -17.07 -0.94 14.32
N ASP A 325 -18.06 -1.02 15.19
CA ASP A 325 -19.47 -1.03 14.81
C ASP A 325 -19.92 0.35 14.27
N SER A 326 -21.13 0.40 13.73
CA SER A 326 -21.70 1.62 13.16
C SER A 326 -21.79 2.77 14.17
N LYS A 327 -22.01 2.47 15.45
CA LYS A 327 -22.09 3.47 16.54
C LYS A 327 -20.71 4.07 16.83
N LEU A 328 -19.68 3.23 16.91
CA LEU A 328 -18.31 3.68 17.10
C LEU A 328 -17.83 4.51 15.89
N ILE A 329 -18.11 4.06 14.67
CA ILE A 329 -17.76 4.82 13.45
C ILE A 329 -18.42 6.20 13.46
N ALA A 330 -19.71 6.27 13.79
CA ALA A 330 -20.42 7.57 13.90
C ALA A 330 -19.79 8.47 14.97
N LYS A 331 -19.43 7.92 16.14
CA LYS A 331 -18.71 8.62 17.23
C LYS A 331 -17.37 9.17 16.74
N LEU A 332 -16.56 8.34 16.06
CA LEU A 332 -15.26 8.76 15.54
C LEU A 332 -15.41 9.87 14.49
N LYS A 333 -16.36 9.73 13.56
CA LYS A 333 -16.64 10.78 12.54
C LYS A 333 -17.05 12.11 13.18
N ALA A 334 -17.91 12.07 14.19
CA ALA A 334 -18.35 13.27 14.90
C ALA A 334 -17.22 13.96 15.69
N ALA A 335 -16.23 13.17 16.13
CA ALA A 335 -15.08 13.68 16.87
C ALA A 335 -13.94 14.20 15.97
N CYS A 336 -14.00 13.97 14.64
CA CYS A 336 -12.99 14.49 13.72
C CYS A 336 -13.03 16.03 13.67
N PRO A 337 -11.86 16.71 13.67
CA PRO A 337 -11.79 18.15 13.50
C PRO A 337 -12.46 18.60 12.20
N GLN A 338 -13.28 19.67 12.27
CA GLN A 338 -13.96 20.24 11.10
C GLN A 338 -12.98 20.89 10.10
N THR A 339 -11.77 21.21 10.56
CA THR A 339 -10.69 21.77 9.74
C THR A 339 -9.48 20.87 9.91
N PRO A 340 -8.81 20.42 8.82
CA PRO A 340 -7.58 19.66 8.94
C PRO A 340 -6.55 20.46 9.73
N THR A 341 -5.88 19.82 10.68
CA THR A 341 -4.74 20.42 11.37
C THR A 341 -3.64 20.64 10.33
N PRO A 342 -3.02 21.84 10.24
CA PRO A 342 -2.04 22.20 9.24
C PRO A 342 -0.76 21.35 9.28
#